data_51e4496ff68db2fd0310dc56751a08bb
#
_entry.id   51e4496ff68db2fd0310dc56751a08bb
#
_cell.length_a   1.000
_cell.length_b   1.000
_cell.length_c   1.000
_cell.angle_alpha   90.00
_cell.angle_beta   90.00
_cell.angle_gamma   90.00
#
_symmetry.space_group_name_H-M   'P 1'
#
loop_
_entity.id
_entity.type
_entity.pdbx_description
1 polymer ?
#
loop_
_entity_poly.entity_id
_entity_poly.type
_entity_poly.pdbx_seq_one_letter_code
_entity_poly.pdbx_strand_id
1 'polypeptide(L)'
;FSAVADGHALKSVPVINLEMAKVMADACEADQKKSSYNPVNIAIVDTGNDLVLFRRQNDAYLLSIDIAIKKANSSAGIPVPTRVIEELVYGKDKSGGVIPGLAFSKDLVAFAGGLPIRTKSGVLLGAIGVSGASADEDEQCAAAAISAVEDIL
;
A
#
# COMPACT_ATOMS: atom_id res chain seq x y z
N PHE A 1 38.59 -18.28 -22.67
CA PHE A 1 37.73 -18.89 -21.66
C PHE A 1 36.61 -17.90 -21.36
N SER A 2 35.44 -18.07 -21.98
CA SER A 2 34.23 -17.31 -21.70
C SER A 2 33.56 -17.96 -20.49
N ALA A 3 33.60 -17.30 -19.33
CA ALA A 3 32.89 -17.78 -18.17
C ALA A 3 31.40 -17.67 -18.41
N VAL A 4 30.72 -18.80 -18.43
CA VAL A 4 29.28 -18.89 -18.35
C VAL A 4 28.88 -18.48 -16.92
N ALA A 5 28.59 -17.21 -16.68
CA ALA A 5 28.27 -16.65 -15.37
C ALA A 5 26.85 -16.08 -15.29
N ASP A 6 25.96 -16.48 -16.19
CA ASP A 6 24.63 -15.82 -16.31
C ASP A 6 23.50 -16.45 -15.47
N GLY A 7 23.75 -17.49 -14.67
CA GLY A 7 22.70 -18.12 -13.87
C GLY A 7 22.83 -17.92 -12.35
N HIS A 8 23.91 -17.31 -11.86
CA HIS A 8 24.23 -17.23 -10.43
C HIS A 8 24.45 -15.80 -9.91
N ALA A 9 24.12 -14.77 -10.69
CA ALA A 9 24.21 -13.39 -10.24
C ALA A 9 23.12 -13.09 -9.21
N LEU A 10 23.51 -12.41 -8.12
CA LEU A 10 22.54 -11.92 -7.13
C LEU A 10 21.59 -10.89 -7.79
N LYS A 11 20.30 -11.09 -7.59
CA LYS A 11 19.29 -10.12 -8.02
C LYS A 11 19.33 -8.90 -7.10
N SER A 12 19.59 -7.72 -7.65
CA SER A 12 19.43 -6.45 -6.94
C SER A 12 18.07 -5.87 -7.28
N VAL A 13 17.31 -5.50 -6.26
CA VAL A 13 16.01 -4.83 -6.42
C VAL A 13 16.01 -3.53 -5.60
N PRO A 14 15.50 -2.41 -6.15
CA PRO A 14 15.32 -1.21 -5.36
C PRO A 14 14.19 -1.43 -4.35
N VAL A 15 14.35 -0.85 -3.17
CA VAL A 15 13.34 -0.87 -2.10
C VAL A 15 13.11 0.54 -1.59
N ILE A 16 11.92 0.78 -1.05
CA ILE A 16 11.62 2.04 -0.39
C ILE A 16 12.46 2.17 0.89
N ASN A 17 13.00 3.37 1.13
CA ASN A 17 13.74 3.67 2.36
C ASN A 17 12.90 4.50 3.34
N LEU A 18 13.38 4.60 4.58
CA LEU A 18 12.67 5.32 5.64
C LEU A 18 12.47 6.82 5.32
N GLU A 19 13.43 7.47 4.68
CA GLU A 19 13.33 8.91 4.38
C GLU A 19 12.20 9.18 3.37
N MET A 20 12.10 8.37 2.32
CA MET A 20 10.99 8.42 1.37
C MET A 20 9.66 8.12 2.06
N ALA A 21 9.61 7.09 2.92
CA ALA A 21 8.41 6.74 3.66
C ALA A 21 7.92 7.86 4.59
N LYS A 22 8.83 8.64 5.20
CA LYS A 22 8.48 9.82 6.01
C LYS A 22 7.81 10.91 5.17
N VAL A 23 8.38 11.24 4.00
CA VAL A 23 7.79 12.24 3.08
C VAL A 23 6.39 11.81 2.66
N MET A 24 6.20 10.54 2.35
CA MET A 24 4.90 9.97 1.98
C MET A 24 3.89 10.09 3.12
N ALA A 25 4.28 9.73 4.34
CA ALA A 25 3.40 9.82 5.50
C ALA A 25 3.03 11.28 5.83
N ASP A 26 3.97 12.22 5.72
CA ASP A 26 3.72 13.66 5.92
C ASP A 26 2.69 14.19 4.91
N ALA A 27 2.79 13.78 3.64
CA ALA A 27 1.85 14.19 2.59
C ALA A 27 0.44 13.62 2.80
N CYS A 28 0.32 12.35 3.20
CA CYS A 28 -0.97 11.76 3.57
C CYS A 28 -1.63 12.51 4.74
N GLU A 29 -0.87 12.83 5.80
CA GLU A 29 -1.38 13.61 6.93
C GLU A 29 -1.77 15.04 6.54
N ALA A 30 -1.05 15.66 5.61
CA ALA A 30 -1.39 16.98 5.08
C ALA A 30 -2.71 16.94 4.28
N ASP A 31 -2.92 15.92 3.47
CA ASP A 31 -4.17 15.70 2.73
C ASP A 31 -5.34 15.45 3.68
N GLN A 32 -5.15 14.60 4.70
CA GLN A 32 -6.15 14.35 5.74
C GLN A 32 -6.60 15.66 6.43
N LYS A 33 -5.64 16.50 6.84
CA LYS A 33 -5.94 17.78 7.49
C LYS A 33 -6.68 18.74 6.56
N LYS A 34 -6.25 18.82 5.30
CA LYS A 34 -6.86 19.70 4.29
C LYS A 34 -8.30 19.29 3.98
N SER A 35 -8.54 17.98 3.86
CA SER A 35 -9.86 17.43 3.49
C SER A 35 -10.76 17.17 4.70
N SER A 36 -10.22 17.28 5.93
CA SER A 36 -10.95 17.17 7.21
C SER A 36 -11.72 15.87 7.42
N TYR A 37 -11.22 14.74 6.87
CA TYR A 37 -11.77 13.44 7.19
C TYR A 37 -11.18 12.86 8.49
N ASN A 38 -11.68 11.72 8.93
CA ASN A 38 -11.26 11.09 10.19
C ASN A 38 -9.75 10.82 10.23
N PRO A 39 -9.11 10.90 11.42
CA PRO A 39 -7.71 10.53 11.59
C PRO A 39 -7.43 9.10 11.15
N VAL A 40 -6.26 8.90 10.55
CA VAL A 40 -5.86 7.64 9.93
C VAL A 40 -4.62 7.02 10.56
N ASN A 41 -4.46 5.73 10.33
CA ASN A 41 -3.22 4.97 10.49
C ASN A 41 -2.59 4.78 9.10
N ILE A 42 -1.28 4.94 9.01
CA ILE A 42 -0.51 4.86 7.76
C ILE A 42 0.56 3.79 7.95
N ALA A 43 0.59 2.79 7.07
CA ALA A 43 1.59 1.74 7.04
C ALA A 43 2.30 1.75 5.68
N ILE A 44 3.62 1.70 5.66
CA ILE A 44 4.42 1.59 4.45
C ILE A 44 5.32 0.37 4.61
N VAL A 45 5.23 -0.55 3.65
CA VAL A 45 6.00 -1.79 3.61
C VAL A 45 6.89 -1.84 2.36
N ASP A 46 7.97 -2.59 2.43
CA ASP A 46 8.83 -2.89 1.28
C ASP A 46 8.29 -4.08 0.44
N THR A 47 9.06 -4.53 -0.54
CA THR A 47 8.70 -5.65 -1.40
C THR A 47 8.70 -7.02 -0.69
N GLY A 48 9.29 -7.11 0.50
CA GLY A 48 9.27 -8.29 1.36
C GLY A 48 8.07 -8.33 2.31
N ASN A 49 7.21 -7.30 2.26
CA ASN A 49 6.14 -7.05 3.25
C ASN A 49 6.68 -6.70 4.65
N ASP A 50 7.96 -6.28 4.73
CA ASP A 50 8.53 -5.79 5.97
C ASP A 50 8.15 -4.32 6.20
N LEU A 51 7.74 -3.99 7.42
CA LEU A 51 7.29 -2.66 7.79
C LEU A 51 8.45 -1.67 7.81
N VAL A 52 8.43 -0.68 6.92
CA VAL A 52 9.41 0.42 6.85
C VAL A 52 9.00 1.58 7.76
N LEU A 53 7.70 1.93 7.76
CA LEU A 53 7.14 2.99 8.59
C LEU A 53 5.71 2.66 8.99
N PHE A 54 5.39 2.92 10.25
CA PHE A 54 4.01 2.99 10.72
C PHE A 54 3.80 4.31 11.45
N ARG A 55 2.71 5.01 11.12
CA ARG A 55 2.32 6.25 11.79
C ARG A 55 0.84 6.20 12.16
N ARG A 56 0.54 6.44 13.44
CA ARG A 56 -0.81 6.56 13.94
C ARG A 56 -1.09 8.02 14.28
N GLN A 57 -2.11 8.60 13.68
CA GLN A 57 -2.62 9.91 14.12
C GLN A 57 -3.37 9.78 15.45
N ASN A 58 -3.37 10.88 16.23
CA ASN A 58 -4.19 10.95 17.44
C ASN A 58 -5.66 10.69 17.08
N ASP A 59 -6.35 9.96 17.94
CA ASP A 59 -7.76 9.61 17.80
C ASP A 59 -8.12 8.70 16.62
N ALA A 60 -7.13 8.21 15.84
CA ALA A 60 -7.38 7.17 14.85
C ALA A 60 -7.88 5.87 15.50
N TYR A 61 -8.83 5.20 14.84
CA TYR A 61 -9.42 3.96 15.34
C TYR A 61 -8.38 2.89 15.62
N LEU A 62 -8.50 2.20 16.75
CA LEU A 62 -7.54 1.16 17.17
C LEU A 62 -7.51 -0.02 16.21
N LEU A 63 -8.66 -0.47 15.72
CA LEU A 63 -8.74 -1.57 14.78
C LEU A 63 -8.11 -1.22 13.43
N SER A 64 -8.09 0.06 13.06
CA SER A 64 -7.47 0.54 11.81
C SER A 64 -5.95 0.37 11.79
N ILE A 65 -5.29 0.12 12.93
CA ILE A 65 -3.85 -0.18 12.99
C ILE A 65 -3.55 -1.45 12.17
N ASP A 66 -4.23 -2.54 12.51
CA ASP A 66 -4.07 -3.83 11.82
C ASP A 66 -4.54 -3.76 10.35
N ILE A 67 -5.63 -3.02 10.11
CA ILE A 67 -6.18 -2.86 8.76
C ILE A 67 -5.22 -2.08 7.85
N ALA A 68 -4.58 -1.01 8.32
CA ALA A 68 -3.61 -0.25 7.53
C ALA A 68 -2.42 -1.14 7.11
N ILE A 69 -1.88 -1.92 8.05
CA ILE A 69 -0.79 -2.87 7.77
C ILE A 69 -1.25 -3.93 6.75
N LYS A 70 -2.42 -4.51 6.93
CA LYS A 70 -2.96 -5.51 5.99
C LYS A 70 -3.25 -4.94 4.60
N LYS A 71 -3.71 -3.69 4.49
CA LYS A 71 -3.89 -3.01 3.20
C LYS A 71 -2.54 -2.86 2.48
N ALA A 72 -1.47 -2.45 3.20
CA ALA A 72 -0.13 -2.37 2.64
C ALA A 72 0.36 -3.75 2.18
N ASN A 73 0.28 -4.76 3.05
CA ASN A 73 0.70 -6.13 2.75
C ASN A 73 -0.07 -6.72 1.56
N SER A 74 -1.39 -6.48 1.50
CA SER A 74 -2.22 -6.93 0.37
C SER A 74 -1.74 -6.34 -0.95
N SER A 75 -1.43 -5.02 -0.95
CA SER A 75 -1.05 -4.29 -2.14
C SER A 75 0.42 -4.52 -2.56
N ALA A 76 1.29 -4.96 -1.64
CA ALA A 76 2.63 -5.42 -1.97
C ALA A 76 2.65 -6.88 -2.43
N GLY A 77 1.88 -7.75 -1.78
CA GLY A 77 1.82 -9.19 -2.07
C GLY A 77 1.07 -9.51 -3.36
N ILE A 78 -0.04 -8.80 -3.64
CA ILE A 78 -0.72 -8.79 -4.93
C ILE A 78 -0.59 -7.36 -5.45
N PRO A 79 0.39 -7.05 -6.34
CA PRO A 79 0.83 -5.67 -6.59
C PRO A 79 -0.17 -4.84 -7.42
N VAL A 80 -1.37 -4.69 -6.88
CA VAL A 80 -2.50 -3.88 -7.37
C VAL A 80 -3.11 -3.07 -6.22
N PRO A 81 -3.87 -2.01 -6.49
CA PRO A 81 -4.69 -1.34 -5.48
C PRO A 81 -5.62 -2.32 -4.77
N THR A 82 -5.83 -2.19 -3.45
CA THR A 82 -6.76 -3.06 -2.72
C THR A 82 -8.20 -2.91 -3.19
N ARG A 83 -8.57 -1.81 -3.86
CA ARG A 83 -9.84 -1.66 -4.58
C ARG A 83 -10.00 -2.69 -5.70
N VAL A 84 -8.94 -3.02 -6.41
CA VAL A 84 -8.97 -4.08 -7.44
C VAL A 84 -9.17 -5.45 -6.78
N ILE A 85 -8.55 -5.69 -5.62
CA ILE A 85 -8.78 -6.91 -4.83
C ILE A 85 -10.24 -6.99 -4.38
N GLU A 86 -10.83 -5.87 -3.95
CA GLU A 86 -12.26 -5.77 -3.62
C GLU A 86 -13.15 -6.19 -4.78
N GLU A 87 -12.86 -5.70 -6.00
CA GLU A 87 -13.61 -6.07 -7.20
C GLU A 87 -13.43 -7.56 -7.57
N LEU A 88 -12.24 -8.13 -7.37
CA LEU A 88 -11.99 -9.55 -7.60
C LEU A 88 -12.77 -10.44 -6.62
N VAL A 89 -12.94 -9.98 -5.38
CA VAL A 89 -13.63 -10.72 -4.32
C VAL A 89 -15.16 -10.56 -4.43
N TYR A 90 -15.64 -9.33 -4.58
CA TYR A 90 -17.07 -8.99 -4.45
C TYR A 90 -17.74 -8.58 -5.77
N GLY A 91 -16.97 -8.35 -6.84
CA GLY A 91 -17.49 -7.76 -8.08
C GLY A 91 -17.62 -6.24 -7.98
N LYS A 92 -17.61 -5.56 -9.14
CA LYS A 92 -17.74 -4.09 -9.21
C LYS A 92 -19.07 -3.58 -8.64
N ASP A 93 -20.13 -4.34 -8.85
CA ASP A 93 -21.49 -4.06 -8.36
C ASP A 93 -21.83 -4.79 -7.06
N LYS A 94 -20.85 -5.44 -6.43
CA LYS A 94 -21.03 -6.27 -5.22
C LYS A 94 -21.95 -7.48 -5.41
N SER A 95 -22.19 -7.92 -6.64
CA SER A 95 -23.03 -9.09 -6.95
C SER A 95 -22.26 -10.43 -6.94
N GLY A 96 -20.95 -10.39 -6.71
CA GLY A 96 -20.05 -11.53 -6.66
C GLY A 96 -18.84 -11.35 -7.58
N GLY A 97 -17.66 -11.60 -7.04
CA GLY A 97 -16.39 -11.49 -7.77
C GLY A 97 -15.96 -12.81 -8.40
N VAL A 98 -14.90 -12.74 -9.18
CA VAL A 98 -14.33 -13.91 -9.88
C VAL A 98 -13.46 -14.78 -8.97
N ILE A 99 -12.98 -14.23 -7.84
CA ILE A 99 -12.11 -14.94 -6.88
C ILE A 99 -12.59 -14.67 -5.44
N PRO A 100 -13.82 -15.05 -5.07
CA PRO A 100 -14.36 -14.76 -3.73
C PRO A 100 -13.57 -15.45 -2.60
N GLY A 101 -12.84 -16.52 -2.90
CA GLY A 101 -11.98 -17.23 -1.93
C GLY A 101 -10.85 -16.38 -1.35
N LEU A 102 -10.42 -15.30 -2.03
CA LEU A 102 -9.41 -14.38 -1.50
C LEU A 102 -9.85 -13.71 -0.19
N ALA A 103 -11.17 -13.53 0.05
CA ALA A 103 -11.70 -12.96 1.29
C ALA A 103 -11.31 -13.76 2.54
N PHE A 104 -11.00 -15.04 2.40
CA PHE A 104 -10.61 -15.92 3.50
C PHE A 104 -9.10 -15.99 3.73
N SER A 105 -8.31 -15.25 2.95
CA SER A 105 -6.86 -15.16 3.16
C SER A 105 -6.57 -14.35 4.42
N LYS A 106 -5.81 -14.92 5.35
CA LYS A 106 -5.59 -14.37 6.70
C LYS A 106 -5.04 -12.94 6.71
N ASP A 107 -4.14 -12.63 5.79
CA ASP A 107 -3.39 -11.37 5.78
C ASP A 107 -3.80 -10.43 4.63
N LEU A 108 -4.96 -10.70 4.01
CA LEU A 108 -5.49 -9.92 2.90
C LEU A 108 -6.66 -9.06 3.34
N VAL A 109 -6.74 -7.84 2.79
CA VAL A 109 -7.88 -6.93 2.93
C VAL A 109 -8.43 -6.62 1.53
N ALA A 110 -9.74 -6.84 1.38
CA ALA A 110 -10.46 -6.65 0.12
C ALA A 110 -11.37 -5.39 0.17
N PHE A 111 -10.77 -4.23 0.44
CA PHE A 111 -11.41 -2.90 0.31
C PHE A 111 -10.34 -1.81 0.19
N ALA A 112 -10.71 -0.68 -0.42
CA ALA A 112 -9.78 0.36 -0.83
C ALA A 112 -8.98 1.00 0.32
N GLY A 113 -7.83 1.59 -0.03
CA GLY A 113 -6.90 2.29 0.86
C GLY A 113 -5.48 1.70 0.88
N GLY A 114 -5.22 0.63 0.12
CA GLY A 114 -3.88 0.10 -0.13
C GLY A 114 -3.45 0.35 -1.58
N LEU A 115 -2.25 0.89 -1.80
CA LEU A 115 -1.71 1.18 -3.11
C LEU A 115 -0.28 0.66 -3.26
N PRO A 116 0.09 0.02 -4.38
CA PRO A 116 1.46 -0.36 -4.65
C PRO A 116 2.29 0.88 -4.99
N ILE A 117 3.54 0.93 -4.51
CA ILE A 117 4.51 1.97 -4.82
C ILE A 117 5.41 1.44 -5.91
N ARG A 118 5.48 2.14 -7.06
CA ARG A 118 6.25 1.72 -8.22
C ARG A 118 7.11 2.86 -8.76
N THR A 119 8.24 2.50 -9.34
CA THR A 119 9.01 3.45 -10.17
C THR A 119 8.23 3.80 -11.44
N LYS A 120 8.63 4.89 -12.12
CA LYS A 120 8.09 5.24 -13.47
C LYS A 120 8.26 4.11 -14.49
N SER A 121 9.26 3.25 -14.33
CA SER A 121 9.47 2.05 -15.17
C SER A 121 8.62 0.84 -14.74
N GLY A 122 7.79 0.97 -13.70
CA GLY A 122 6.87 -0.07 -13.22
C GLY A 122 7.46 -1.05 -12.19
N VAL A 123 8.72 -0.86 -11.76
CA VAL A 123 9.35 -1.72 -10.74
C VAL A 123 8.68 -1.49 -9.39
N LEU A 124 8.22 -2.56 -8.75
CA LEU A 124 7.62 -2.49 -7.41
C LEU A 124 8.70 -2.16 -6.36
N LEU A 125 8.42 -1.17 -5.51
CA LEU A 125 9.28 -0.75 -4.40
C LEU A 125 8.72 -1.17 -3.04
N GLY A 126 7.43 -1.43 -2.97
CA GLY A 126 6.67 -1.71 -1.77
C GLY A 126 5.22 -1.28 -1.91
N ALA A 127 4.54 -1.00 -0.81
CA ALA A 127 3.17 -0.50 -0.82
C ALA A 127 2.88 0.38 0.40
N ILE A 128 1.84 1.21 0.27
CA ILE A 128 1.26 1.98 1.35
C ILE A 128 -0.16 1.48 1.64
N GLY A 129 -0.52 1.41 2.91
CA GLY A 129 -1.88 1.13 3.38
C GLY A 129 -2.33 2.20 4.36
N VAL A 130 -3.53 2.72 4.15
CA VAL A 130 -4.15 3.74 4.99
C VAL A 130 -5.48 3.22 5.49
N SER A 131 -5.80 3.51 6.77
CA SER A 131 -7.07 3.10 7.37
C SER A 131 -7.46 4.01 8.53
N GLY A 132 -8.74 4.39 8.59
CA GLY A 132 -9.31 5.22 9.66
C GLY A 132 -10.45 6.12 9.21
N ALA A 133 -10.51 6.44 7.94
CA ALA A 133 -11.59 7.19 7.31
C ALA A 133 -12.49 6.25 6.46
N SER A 134 -13.23 6.78 5.50
CA SER A 134 -13.89 5.93 4.50
C SER A 134 -12.86 5.30 3.57
N ALA A 135 -13.22 4.21 2.90
CA ALA A 135 -12.31 3.50 2.00
C ALA A 135 -11.78 4.41 0.87
N ASP A 136 -12.61 5.33 0.38
CA ASP A 136 -12.23 6.31 -0.65
C ASP A 136 -11.25 7.36 -0.11
N GLU A 137 -11.48 7.89 1.10
CA GLU A 137 -10.59 8.84 1.77
C GLU A 137 -9.26 8.19 2.16
N ASP A 138 -9.27 6.93 2.62
CA ASP A 138 -8.06 6.14 2.88
C ASP A 138 -7.21 6.02 1.60
N GLU A 139 -7.83 5.70 0.47
CA GLU A 139 -7.15 5.60 -0.82
C GLU A 139 -6.66 6.96 -1.33
N GLN A 140 -7.43 8.03 -1.13
CA GLN A 140 -7.01 9.40 -1.44
C GLN A 140 -5.74 9.79 -0.67
N CYS A 141 -5.67 9.50 0.62
CA CYS A 141 -4.49 9.73 1.46
C CYS A 141 -3.27 8.95 0.94
N ALA A 142 -3.47 7.67 0.60
CA ALA A 142 -2.41 6.85 0.02
C ALA A 142 -1.92 7.38 -1.35
N ALA A 143 -2.83 7.88 -2.18
CA ALA A 143 -2.49 8.50 -3.46
C ALA A 143 -1.72 9.81 -3.29
N ALA A 144 -2.12 10.67 -2.34
CA ALA A 144 -1.38 11.89 -2.00
C ALA A 144 0.05 11.59 -1.52
N ALA A 145 0.22 10.52 -0.73
CA ALA A 145 1.53 10.06 -0.29
C ALA A 145 2.45 9.69 -1.47
N ILE A 146 1.94 8.90 -2.42
CA ILE A 146 2.71 8.47 -3.60
C ILE A 146 3.05 9.67 -4.49
N SER A 147 2.09 10.58 -4.71
CA SER A 147 2.28 11.78 -5.51
C SER A 147 3.40 12.68 -4.97
N ALA A 148 3.59 12.74 -3.66
CA ALA A 148 4.62 13.55 -3.03
C ALA A 148 6.05 13.09 -3.32
N VAL A 149 6.23 11.87 -3.80
CA VAL A 149 7.54 11.28 -4.15
C VAL A 149 7.64 10.91 -5.63
N GLU A 150 6.67 11.30 -6.45
CA GLU A 150 6.58 10.92 -7.87
C GLU A 150 7.81 11.33 -8.67
N ASP A 151 8.44 12.46 -8.34
CA ASP A 151 9.63 12.96 -9.05
C ASP A 151 10.86 12.06 -8.87
N ILE A 152 10.91 11.28 -7.78
CA ILE A 152 12.00 10.38 -7.46
C ILE A 152 11.67 8.90 -7.70
N LEU A 153 10.44 8.59 -8.12
CA LEU A 153 10.00 7.27 -8.59
C LEU A 153 10.28 7.14 -10.09
#